data_9068b6f4cc3643c1b941c7f0cfa581e1
#
_entry.id   9068b6f4cc3643c1b941c7f0cfa581e1
#
_cell.length_a   1.000
_cell.length_b   1.000
_cell.length_c   1.000
_cell.angle_alpha   90.00
_cell.angle_beta   90.00
_cell.angle_gamma   90.00
#
_symmetry.space_group_name_H-M   'P 1'
#
loop_
_entity.id
_entity.type
_entity.pdbx_description
1 polymer ?
#
loop_
_entity_poly.entity_id
_entity_poly.type
_entity_poly.pdbx_seq_one_letter_code
_entity_poly.pdbx_strand_id
1 'polypeptide(L)'
;FEPGGKDHASPGGSYETSKVIAKKIFDYEAPVFQGYEFIGIKGSTGKMSGSTGLNLTPATLLNIYQPEVILWLYAKSEPNKAFDFCFDDGILRQYFEFDKQYKSYLEGTADEYVRDIMNSCLMFEEKIKLVPMSHLVQLGSIVDFNVDMLETVFAKIGTPYRYEEFKDRLGLAKYWLENCSPENANKLCPVRNWKVYNELDGKEREAVSLLHKELSENEYTLEELNTELYEIPKKIYGYDAENLKALQGTFFKNVYRLLLDKEKGPRLYLFLYAIEKEQFLNLLDFSYPVTEEEERAMTAVPEEVCAEEEITVEYGEPDEVAPVAEEISLDEFKKIDLRVCKVLKCAEIRKAHSCYKLTLFDGIKERVIVSTLKKYYKPEELIGR
;
A
#
# COMPACT_ATOMS: atom_id res chain seq x y z
N PHE A 1 33.01 -10.45 -13.81
CA PHE A 1 32.18 -9.96 -12.70
C PHE A 1 30.81 -10.64 -12.76
N GLU A 2 30.35 -11.17 -11.63
CA GLU A 2 29.07 -11.87 -11.52
C GLU A 2 28.32 -11.39 -10.27
N PRO A 3 27.29 -10.56 -10.42
CA PRO A 3 26.38 -10.22 -9.31
C PRO A 3 25.38 -11.36 -9.09
N GLY A 4 25.14 -11.72 -7.83
CA GLY A 4 24.20 -12.78 -7.48
C GLY A 4 23.67 -12.65 -6.07
N GLY A 5 22.53 -13.28 -5.78
CA GLY A 5 22.02 -13.38 -4.42
C GLY A 5 23.05 -14.04 -3.51
N LYS A 6 23.20 -13.58 -2.29
CA LYS A 6 24.19 -14.05 -1.32
C LYS A 6 24.15 -15.57 -1.09
N ASP A 7 22.99 -16.18 -1.25
CA ASP A 7 22.78 -17.61 -1.10
C ASP A 7 23.49 -18.44 -2.18
N HIS A 8 23.75 -17.88 -3.37
CA HIS A 8 24.51 -18.58 -4.43
C HIS A 8 25.98 -18.80 -4.08
N ALA A 9 26.59 -17.94 -3.27
CA ALA A 9 27.96 -18.07 -2.80
C ALA A 9 28.08 -18.79 -1.45
N SER A 10 26.97 -19.25 -0.87
CA SER A 10 26.99 -20.07 0.35
C SER A 10 27.49 -21.49 0.07
N PRO A 11 27.99 -22.25 1.10
CA PRO A 11 28.40 -23.62 0.93
C PRO A 11 27.31 -24.48 0.27
N GLY A 12 27.64 -25.09 -0.88
CA GLY A 12 26.68 -25.84 -1.71
C GLY A 12 25.86 -25.00 -2.67
N GLY A 13 26.02 -23.68 -2.70
CA GLY A 13 25.37 -22.78 -3.64
C GLY A 13 25.90 -22.94 -5.07
N SER A 14 25.16 -22.37 -6.03
CA SER A 14 25.47 -22.52 -7.46
C SER A 14 26.79 -21.87 -7.83
N TYR A 15 27.14 -20.71 -7.29
CA TYR A 15 28.42 -20.05 -7.58
C TYR A 15 29.61 -20.87 -7.04
N GLU A 16 29.54 -21.35 -5.78
CA GLU A 16 30.62 -22.18 -5.21
C GLU A 16 30.82 -23.46 -6.01
N THR A 17 29.74 -24.09 -6.47
CA THR A 17 29.80 -25.26 -7.32
C THR A 17 30.42 -24.95 -8.70
N SER A 18 29.94 -23.86 -9.32
CA SER A 18 30.46 -23.42 -10.64
C SER A 18 31.92 -23.04 -10.61
N LYS A 19 32.37 -22.38 -9.54
CA LYS A 19 33.78 -22.03 -9.31
C LYS A 19 34.69 -23.28 -9.29
N VAL A 20 34.23 -24.34 -8.61
CA VAL A 20 34.97 -25.61 -8.56
C VAL A 20 35.04 -26.28 -9.96
N ILE A 21 33.92 -26.26 -10.69
CA ILE A 21 33.85 -26.80 -12.05
C ILE A 21 34.75 -25.99 -13.01
N ALA A 22 34.67 -24.67 -12.98
CA ALA A 22 35.47 -23.77 -13.80
C ALA A 22 36.98 -24.09 -13.64
N LYS A 23 37.42 -24.21 -12.39
CA LYS A 23 38.83 -24.49 -12.11
C LYS A 23 39.25 -25.91 -12.46
N LYS A 24 38.45 -26.93 -12.08
CA LYS A 24 38.85 -28.34 -12.23
C LYS A 24 38.65 -28.87 -13.65
N ILE A 25 37.67 -28.42 -14.37
CA ILE A 25 37.28 -28.95 -15.67
C ILE A 25 37.82 -28.07 -16.81
N PHE A 26 37.76 -26.75 -16.64
CA PHE A 26 38.07 -25.79 -17.69
C PHE A 26 39.40 -25.04 -17.45
N ASP A 27 40.05 -25.27 -16.30
CA ASP A 27 41.23 -24.51 -15.84
C ASP A 27 41.07 -22.99 -15.96
N TYR A 28 39.87 -22.53 -15.63
CA TYR A 28 39.45 -21.14 -15.73
C TYR A 28 39.20 -20.53 -14.32
N GLU A 29 39.70 -19.32 -14.10
CA GLU A 29 39.41 -18.60 -12.86
C GLU A 29 37.98 -18.07 -12.88
N ALA A 30 37.25 -18.33 -11.79
CA ALA A 30 35.88 -17.85 -11.65
C ALA A 30 35.82 -16.33 -11.66
N PRO A 31 34.74 -15.72 -12.19
CA PRO A 31 34.55 -14.28 -12.14
C PRO A 31 34.45 -13.78 -10.68
N VAL A 32 34.82 -12.51 -10.47
CA VAL A 32 34.63 -11.86 -9.17
C VAL A 32 33.15 -11.82 -8.88
N PHE A 33 32.76 -12.37 -7.74
CA PHE A 33 31.36 -12.42 -7.29
C PHE A 33 31.03 -11.22 -6.37
N GLN A 34 29.92 -10.56 -6.66
CA GLN A 34 29.33 -9.57 -5.76
C GLN A 34 27.97 -10.07 -5.27
N GLY A 35 27.92 -10.48 -4.00
CA GLY A 35 26.69 -10.87 -3.37
C GLY A 35 25.79 -9.67 -3.07
N TYR A 36 24.48 -9.85 -3.23
CA TYR A 36 23.48 -8.87 -2.80
C TYR A 36 22.42 -9.50 -1.91
N GLU A 37 21.82 -8.65 -1.08
CA GLU A 37 20.73 -9.02 -0.18
C GLU A 37 19.39 -9.12 -0.90
N PHE A 38 18.44 -9.75 -0.23
CA PHE A 38 17.07 -9.86 -0.73
C PHE A 38 16.34 -8.55 -0.60
N ILE A 39 15.42 -8.31 -1.53
CA ILE A 39 14.45 -7.23 -1.50
C ILE A 39 13.14 -7.82 -1.02
N GLY A 40 12.48 -7.13 -0.10
CA GLY A 40 11.25 -7.56 0.53
C GLY A 40 10.06 -6.67 0.23
N ILE A 41 8.94 -7.04 0.82
CA ILE A 41 7.74 -6.21 0.95
C ILE A 41 7.56 -5.95 2.44
N LYS A 42 7.48 -4.70 2.84
CA LYS A 42 7.27 -4.30 4.24
C LYS A 42 6.01 -4.96 4.80
N GLY A 43 6.14 -5.56 5.97
CA GLY A 43 5.04 -6.27 6.64
C GLY A 43 4.83 -7.71 6.18
N SER A 44 5.52 -8.17 5.13
CA SER A 44 5.47 -9.57 4.71
C SER A 44 6.51 -10.38 5.48
N THR A 45 6.10 -11.50 6.08
CA THR A 45 7.00 -12.42 6.75
C THR A 45 7.45 -13.49 5.76
N GLY A 46 8.70 -13.41 5.31
CA GLY A 46 9.31 -14.44 4.48
C GLY A 46 9.91 -13.94 3.17
N LYS A 47 10.71 -14.81 2.54
CA LYS A 47 11.31 -14.58 1.23
C LYS A 47 10.20 -14.52 0.17
N MET A 48 10.20 -13.50 -0.69
CA MET A 48 9.34 -13.48 -1.87
C MET A 48 9.61 -14.72 -2.71
N SER A 49 8.59 -15.51 -2.97
CA SER A 49 8.69 -16.75 -3.75
C SER A 49 7.49 -16.85 -4.69
N GLY A 50 7.75 -17.17 -5.94
CA GLY A 50 6.70 -17.44 -6.93
C GLY A 50 5.74 -18.56 -6.55
N SER A 51 6.14 -19.44 -5.63
CA SER A 51 5.30 -20.53 -5.12
C SER A 51 4.30 -20.09 -4.03
N THR A 52 4.46 -18.91 -3.45
CA THR A 52 3.57 -18.40 -2.37
C THR A 52 2.49 -17.45 -2.89
N GLY A 53 2.44 -17.19 -4.21
CA GLY A 53 1.48 -16.25 -4.81
C GLY A 53 1.81 -14.76 -4.59
N LEU A 54 2.78 -14.45 -3.75
CA LEU A 54 3.29 -13.09 -3.53
C LEU A 54 4.31 -12.74 -4.62
N ASN A 55 3.84 -12.58 -5.85
CA ASN A 55 4.67 -12.21 -6.98
C ASN A 55 4.73 -10.68 -7.11
N LEU A 56 5.76 -10.08 -6.55
CA LEU A 56 6.07 -8.69 -6.85
C LEU A 56 6.75 -8.63 -8.23
N THR A 57 6.02 -8.14 -9.22
CA THR A 57 6.56 -7.92 -10.56
C THR A 57 6.90 -6.44 -10.77
N PRO A 58 7.81 -6.10 -11.69
CA PRO A 58 8.02 -4.71 -12.08
C PRO A 58 6.73 -4.00 -12.50
N ALA A 59 5.84 -4.70 -13.20
CA ALA A 59 4.53 -4.15 -13.61
C ALA A 59 3.67 -3.77 -12.39
N THR A 60 3.63 -4.62 -11.35
CA THR A 60 2.89 -4.31 -10.12
C THR A 60 3.47 -3.08 -9.41
N LEU A 61 4.81 -2.97 -9.35
CA LEU A 61 5.47 -1.81 -8.74
C LEU A 61 5.19 -0.52 -9.49
N LEU A 62 5.15 -0.57 -10.82
CA LEU A 62 4.89 0.60 -11.68
C LEU A 62 3.46 1.13 -11.56
N ASN A 63 2.54 0.40 -10.92
CA ASN A 63 1.21 0.92 -10.59
C ASN A 63 1.23 1.90 -9.41
N ILE A 64 2.27 1.87 -8.56
CA ILE A 64 2.36 2.70 -7.34
C ILE A 64 3.66 3.51 -7.25
N TYR A 65 4.71 3.12 -7.98
CA TYR A 65 6.00 3.82 -8.01
C TYR A 65 6.32 4.37 -9.38
N GLN A 66 6.87 5.58 -9.43
CA GLN A 66 7.57 6.05 -10.63
C GLN A 66 8.84 5.22 -10.87
N PRO A 67 9.23 4.98 -12.13
CA PRO A 67 10.46 4.25 -12.46
C PRO A 67 11.70 4.80 -11.75
N GLU A 68 11.82 6.12 -11.67
CA GLU A 68 12.93 6.81 -11.02
C GLU A 68 13.01 6.49 -9.52
N VAL A 69 11.86 6.40 -8.84
CA VAL A 69 11.79 6.07 -7.42
C VAL A 69 12.20 4.61 -7.19
N ILE A 70 11.80 3.70 -8.09
CA ILE A 70 12.24 2.30 -8.03
C ILE A 70 13.75 2.22 -8.19
N LEU A 71 14.30 2.83 -9.24
CA LEU A 71 15.74 2.84 -9.49
C LEU A 71 16.52 3.49 -8.35
N TRP A 72 15.98 4.56 -7.78
CA TRP A 72 16.57 5.22 -6.62
C TRP A 72 16.60 4.33 -5.37
N LEU A 73 15.55 3.54 -5.10
CA LEU A 73 15.53 2.58 -4.00
C LEU A 73 16.64 1.54 -4.14
N TYR A 74 16.89 1.07 -5.36
CA TYR A 74 18.02 0.19 -5.66
C TYR A 74 19.37 0.91 -5.53
N ALA A 75 19.52 2.08 -6.14
CA ALA A 75 20.79 2.79 -6.21
C ALA A 75 21.28 3.29 -4.84
N LYS A 76 20.36 3.71 -3.95
CA LYS A 76 20.70 4.17 -2.59
C LYS A 76 21.05 3.04 -1.63
N SER A 77 20.68 1.80 -1.97
CA SER A 77 20.89 0.66 -1.08
C SER A 77 22.22 -0.02 -1.42
N GLU A 78 23.08 -0.17 -0.42
CA GLU A 78 24.29 -0.96 -0.60
C GLU A 78 23.92 -2.43 -0.90
N PRO A 79 24.68 -3.15 -1.75
CA PRO A 79 24.33 -4.52 -2.12
C PRO A 79 24.14 -5.46 -0.93
N ASN A 80 24.85 -5.25 0.17
CA ASN A 80 24.78 -6.07 1.39
C ASN A 80 23.67 -5.66 2.35
N LYS A 81 22.83 -4.69 1.98
CA LYS A 81 21.70 -4.22 2.80
C LYS A 81 20.38 -4.53 2.11
N ALA A 82 19.51 -5.24 2.83
CA ALA A 82 18.14 -5.44 2.38
C ALA A 82 17.35 -4.13 2.42
N PHE A 83 16.38 -4.00 1.52
CA PHE A 83 15.35 -2.97 1.61
C PHE A 83 13.98 -3.55 1.22
N ASP A 84 12.93 -2.86 1.63
CA ASP A 84 11.57 -3.28 1.35
C ASP A 84 10.83 -2.24 0.51
N PHE A 85 10.05 -2.72 -0.45
CA PHE A 85 9.00 -1.92 -1.05
C PHE A 85 7.83 -1.78 -0.08
N CYS A 86 7.22 -0.59 -0.05
CA CYS A 86 6.11 -0.29 0.84
C CYS A 86 4.80 -0.20 0.06
N PHE A 87 3.80 -0.95 0.49
CA PHE A 87 2.42 -0.83 0.01
C PHE A 87 1.55 -0.08 1.04
N ASP A 88 2.05 0.06 2.27
CA ASP A 88 1.49 0.88 3.35
C ASP A 88 1.93 2.35 3.24
N ASP A 89 1.62 3.16 4.24
CA ASP A 89 2.01 4.58 4.35
C ASP A 89 3.53 4.83 4.19
N GLY A 90 4.34 3.78 4.30
CA GLY A 90 5.78 3.86 4.07
C GLY A 90 6.13 4.35 2.67
N ILE A 91 5.27 4.13 1.67
CA ILE A 91 5.47 4.64 0.30
C ILE A 91 5.55 6.16 0.27
N LEU A 92 4.72 6.87 1.04
CA LEU A 92 4.73 8.34 1.10
C LEU A 92 6.05 8.87 1.64
N ARG A 93 6.66 8.15 2.59
CA ARG A 93 7.98 8.46 3.11
C ARG A 93 9.07 8.22 2.07
N GLN A 94 8.99 7.13 1.30
CA GLN A 94 9.95 6.85 0.24
C GLN A 94 9.91 7.92 -0.86
N TYR A 95 8.72 8.35 -1.28
CA TYR A 95 8.57 9.48 -2.20
C TYR A 95 9.13 10.79 -1.62
N PHE A 96 8.84 11.08 -0.35
CA PHE A 96 9.36 12.28 0.30
C PHE A 96 10.90 12.30 0.36
N GLU A 97 11.52 11.17 0.67
CA GLU A 97 12.99 11.05 0.71
C GLU A 97 13.60 11.23 -0.69
N PHE A 98 12.99 10.63 -1.72
CA PHE A 98 13.38 10.83 -3.10
C PHE A 98 13.26 12.29 -3.52
N ASP A 99 12.12 12.93 -3.28
CA ASP A 99 11.86 14.32 -3.64
C ASP A 99 12.83 15.27 -2.96
N LYS A 100 13.18 15.00 -1.70
CA LYS A 100 14.17 15.79 -0.95
C LYS A 100 15.55 15.71 -1.60
N GLN A 101 15.99 14.51 -1.98
CA GLN A 101 17.28 14.32 -2.65
C GLN A 101 17.27 14.90 -4.06
N TYR A 102 16.21 14.71 -4.81
CA TYR A 102 16.05 15.29 -6.13
C TYR A 102 16.08 16.83 -6.09
N LYS A 103 15.41 17.44 -5.11
CA LYS A 103 15.47 18.89 -4.90
C LYS A 103 16.90 19.36 -4.65
N SER A 104 17.65 18.72 -3.75
CA SER A 104 19.06 19.08 -3.49
C SER A 104 19.95 18.90 -4.74
N TYR A 105 19.67 17.89 -5.55
CA TYR A 105 20.32 17.66 -6.83
C TYR A 105 20.05 18.81 -7.83
N LEU A 106 18.80 19.26 -7.95
CA LEU A 106 18.41 20.38 -8.81
C LEU A 106 19.05 21.70 -8.38
N GLU A 107 19.12 21.94 -7.06
CA GLU A 107 19.71 23.14 -6.46
C GLU A 107 21.25 23.12 -6.47
N GLY A 108 21.87 21.99 -6.86
CA GLY A 108 23.32 21.84 -6.85
C GLY A 108 23.94 21.74 -5.45
N THR A 109 23.11 21.49 -4.42
CA THR A 109 23.53 21.37 -3.01
C THR A 109 23.76 19.91 -2.57
N ALA A 110 23.43 18.95 -3.45
CA ALA A 110 23.64 17.53 -3.19
C ALA A 110 25.13 17.20 -3.03
N ASP A 111 25.46 16.30 -2.09
CA ASP A 111 26.77 15.71 -1.97
C ASP A 111 27.09 14.78 -3.16
N GLU A 112 28.32 14.26 -3.23
CA GLU A 112 28.77 13.40 -4.32
C GLU A 112 27.94 12.12 -4.39
N TYR A 113 27.68 11.49 -3.26
CA TYR A 113 26.91 10.25 -3.16
C TYR A 113 25.47 10.42 -3.71
N VAL A 114 24.77 11.47 -3.28
CA VAL A 114 23.43 11.78 -3.76
C VAL A 114 23.43 12.11 -5.26
N ARG A 115 24.45 12.84 -5.75
CA ARG A 115 24.58 13.15 -7.17
C ARG A 115 24.74 11.89 -8.03
N ASP A 116 25.57 10.94 -7.58
CA ASP A 116 25.81 9.68 -8.30
C ASP A 116 24.55 8.82 -8.35
N ILE A 117 23.80 8.75 -7.24
CA ILE A 117 22.50 8.08 -7.18
C ILE A 117 21.53 8.73 -8.17
N MET A 118 21.38 10.04 -8.13
CA MET A 118 20.44 10.76 -9.01
C MET A 118 20.81 10.60 -10.48
N ASN A 119 22.09 10.70 -10.83
CA ASN A 119 22.57 10.46 -12.20
C ASN A 119 22.28 9.03 -12.68
N SER A 120 22.20 8.07 -11.76
CA SER A 120 21.97 6.64 -12.08
C SER A 120 20.49 6.29 -12.20
N CYS A 121 19.60 7.05 -11.56
CA CYS A 121 18.18 6.69 -11.46
C CYS A 121 17.23 7.63 -12.22
N LEU A 122 17.65 8.87 -12.54
CA LEU A 122 16.79 9.79 -13.25
C LEU A 122 16.66 9.41 -14.74
N MET A 123 15.41 9.27 -15.19
CA MET A 123 15.04 9.00 -16.57
C MET A 123 14.44 10.24 -17.25
N PHE A 124 14.32 11.34 -16.52
CA PHE A 124 13.78 12.59 -17.06
C PHE A 124 14.77 13.22 -18.05
N GLU A 125 14.29 13.59 -19.23
CA GLU A 125 15.07 14.32 -20.22
C GLU A 125 15.38 15.75 -19.76
N GLU A 126 14.44 16.36 -19.01
CA GLU A 126 14.53 17.72 -18.49
C GLU A 126 14.33 17.74 -16.96
N LYS A 127 14.82 18.79 -16.31
CA LYS A 127 14.58 19.04 -14.90
C LYS A 127 13.12 19.40 -14.68
N ILE A 128 12.35 18.52 -14.05
CA ILE A 128 10.94 18.72 -13.78
C ILE A 128 10.70 19.08 -12.31
N LYS A 129 9.63 19.83 -12.06
CA LYS A 129 9.14 20.10 -10.72
C LYS A 129 8.26 18.93 -10.29
N LEU A 130 8.59 18.33 -9.15
CA LEU A 130 7.83 17.22 -8.62
C LEU A 130 6.77 17.71 -7.62
N VAL A 131 5.54 17.26 -7.82
CA VAL A 131 4.46 17.47 -6.84
C VAL A 131 4.56 16.38 -5.78
N PRO A 132 4.57 16.72 -4.47
CA PRO A 132 4.65 15.73 -3.41
C PRO A 132 3.53 14.69 -3.49
N MET A 133 3.89 13.40 -3.45
CA MET A 133 2.93 12.29 -3.49
C MET A 133 1.86 12.41 -2.40
N SER A 134 2.29 12.83 -1.19
CA SER A 134 1.37 13.05 -0.07
C SER A 134 0.31 14.12 -0.34
N HIS A 135 0.62 15.16 -1.11
CA HIS A 135 -0.36 16.18 -1.49
C HIS A 135 -1.39 15.60 -2.47
N LEU A 136 -0.95 14.80 -3.44
CA LEU A 136 -1.85 14.16 -4.39
C LEU A 136 -2.78 13.15 -3.71
N VAL A 137 -2.27 12.36 -2.76
CA VAL A 137 -3.09 11.43 -1.98
C VAL A 137 -4.10 12.18 -1.09
N GLN A 138 -3.62 13.17 -0.34
CA GLN A 138 -4.45 13.86 0.66
C GLN A 138 -5.50 14.79 0.05
N LEU A 139 -5.09 15.59 -0.95
CA LEU A 139 -5.98 16.56 -1.60
C LEU A 139 -6.75 15.92 -2.75
N GLY A 140 -6.12 15.00 -3.48
CA GLY A 140 -6.74 14.28 -4.57
C GLY A 140 -7.96 13.49 -4.13
N SER A 141 -7.88 12.77 -3.03
CA SER A 141 -9.00 11.97 -2.52
C SER A 141 -10.23 12.82 -2.12
N ILE A 142 -10.01 14.08 -1.73
CA ILE A 142 -11.09 14.99 -1.33
C ILE A 142 -11.92 15.44 -2.54
N VAL A 143 -11.23 15.69 -3.66
CA VAL A 143 -11.82 16.17 -4.91
C VAL A 143 -12.01 15.05 -5.93
N ASP A 144 -12.02 13.80 -5.47
CA ASP A 144 -12.16 12.59 -6.30
C ASP A 144 -11.19 12.57 -7.50
N PHE A 145 -9.96 13.02 -7.27
CA PHE A 145 -8.90 13.13 -8.27
C PHE A 145 -9.26 13.96 -9.52
N ASN A 146 -10.25 14.86 -9.39
CA ASN A 146 -10.63 15.77 -10.45
C ASN A 146 -9.49 16.77 -10.72
N VAL A 147 -9.00 16.80 -11.96
CA VAL A 147 -7.82 17.57 -12.36
C VAL A 147 -8.04 19.08 -12.19
N ASP A 148 -9.17 19.61 -12.68
CA ASP A 148 -9.45 21.05 -12.65
C ASP A 148 -9.60 21.54 -11.20
N MET A 149 -10.22 20.72 -10.35
CA MET A 149 -10.34 21.02 -8.93
C MET A 149 -8.97 20.98 -8.25
N LEU A 150 -8.11 20.00 -8.57
CA LEU A 150 -6.76 19.93 -8.03
C LEU A 150 -5.90 21.13 -8.41
N GLU A 151 -5.94 21.56 -9.68
CA GLU A 151 -5.23 22.77 -10.11
C GLU A 151 -5.72 24.01 -9.34
N THR A 152 -7.04 24.12 -9.13
CA THR A 152 -7.65 25.18 -8.32
C THR A 152 -7.18 25.15 -6.89
N VAL A 153 -7.19 23.95 -6.27
CA VAL A 153 -6.71 23.73 -4.90
C VAL A 153 -5.24 24.10 -4.75
N PHE A 154 -4.38 23.65 -5.67
CA PHE A 154 -2.96 23.98 -5.66
C PHE A 154 -2.71 25.48 -5.83
N ALA A 155 -3.49 26.15 -6.65
CA ALA A 155 -3.42 27.61 -6.80
C ALA A 155 -3.84 28.33 -5.52
N LYS A 156 -4.94 27.90 -4.87
CA LYS A 156 -5.44 28.47 -3.61
C LYS A 156 -4.43 28.35 -2.47
N ILE A 157 -3.73 27.23 -2.36
CA ILE A 157 -2.73 27.01 -1.29
C ILE A 157 -1.34 27.62 -1.60
N GLY A 158 -1.23 28.42 -2.66
CA GLY A 158 0.01 29.14 -3.01
C GLY A 158 1.10 28.29 -3.65
N THR A 159 0.79 27.08 -4.07
CA THR A 159 1.69 26.17 -4.80
C THR A 159 1.06 25.75 -6.12
N PRO A 160 0.90 26.67 -7.09
CA PRO A 160 0.24 26.34 -8.34
C PRO A 160 1.02 25.29 -9.10
N TYR A 161 0.36 24.19 -9.37
CA TYR A 161 0.83 23.12 -10.25
C TYR A 161 -0.17 22.98 -11.38
N ARG A 162 0.34 22.69 -12.58
CA ARG A 162 -0.47 22.31 -13.73
C ARG A 162 -0.52 20.81 -13.89
N TYR A 163 -1.57 20.30 -14.52
CA TYR A 163 -1.77 18.86 -14.73
C TYR A 163 -0.52 18.15 -15.27
N GLU A 164 0.18 18.75 -16.24
CA GLU A 164 1.40 18.20 -16.83
C GLU A 164 2.52 17.93 -15.80
N GLU A 165 2.52 18.66 -14.67
CA GLU A 165 3.52 18.50 -13.60
C GLU A 165 3.19 17.36 -12.62
N PHE A 166 1.93 16.90 -12.57
CA PHE A 166 1.52 15.88 -11.61
C PHE A 166 0.76 14.69 -12.21
N LYS A 167 0.49 14.69 -13.52
CA LYS A 167 -0.30 13.63 -14.19
C LYS A 167 0.23 12.22 -13.92
N ASP A 168 1.55 12.03 -14.01
CA ASP A 168 2.17 10.72 -13.83
C ASP A 168 2.01 10.20 -12.39
N ARG A 169 2.14 11.10 -11.40
CA ARG A 169 1.94 10.76 -9.99
C ARG A 169 0.48 10.67 -9.60
N LEU A 170 -0.40 11.39 -10.28
CA LEU A 170 -1.84 11.39 -9.96
C LEU A 170 -2.44 10.00 -10.11
N GLY A 171 -2.13 9.33 -11.23
CA GLY A 171 -2.58 7.96 -11.47
C GLY A 171 -2.05 6.98 -10.42
N LEU A 172 -0.76 7.11 -10.06
CA LEU A 172 -0.13 6.28 -9.02
C LEU A 172 -0.74 6.53 -7.63
N ALA A 173 -1.00 7.80 -7.28
CA ALA A 173 -1.63 8.18 -6.02
C ALA A 173 -3.04 7.59 -5.91
N LYS A 174 -3.83 7.72 -6.98
CA LYS A 174 -5.18 7.17 -7.07
C LYS A 174 -5.16 5.66 -6.93
N TYR A 175 -4.36 4.97 -7.74
CA TYR A 175 -4.25 3.51 -7.71
C TYR A 175 -3.82 3.00 -6.34
N TRP A 176 -2.79 3.62 -5.74
CA TRP A 176 -2.32 3.22 -4.41
C TRP A 176 -3.42 3.38 -3.36
N LEU A 177 -4.14 4.49 -3.39
CA LEU A 177 -5.20 4.76 -2.44
C LEU A 177 -6.38 3.78 -2.59
N GLU A 178 -6.76 3.45 -3.82
CA GLU A 178 -7.89 2.55 -4.10
C GLU A 178 -7.55 1.08 -3.80
N ASN A 179 -6.32 0.64 -4.09
CA ASN A 179 -5.97 -0.78 -4.05
C ASN A 179 -5.08 -1.19 -2.87
N CYS A 180 -4.33 -0.26 -2.29
CA CYS A 180 -3.36 -0.59 -1.24
C CYS A 180 -3.71 0.01 0.12
N SER A 181 -4.43 1.14 0.15
CA SER A 181 -4.70 1.87 1.39
C SER A 181 -6.00 2.68 1.34
N PRO A 182 -7.15 2.04 1.06
CA PRO A 182 -8.44 2.73 0.93
C PRO A 182 -8.87 3.46 2.21
N GLU A 183 -8.40 3.01 3.36
CA GLU A 183 -8.63 3.66 4.65
C GLU A 183 -8.02 5.07 4.73
N ASN A 184 -7.04 5.38 3.90
CA ASN A 184 -6.42 6.72 3.84
C ASN A 184 -7.16 7.71 2.93
N ALA A 185 -8.17 7.27 2.17
CA ALA A 185 -8.99 8.16 1.35
C ALA A 185 -9.74 9.16 2.23
N ASN A 186 -9.63 10.46 1.92
CA ASN A 186 -10.33 11.51 2.64
C ASN A 186 -11.61 11.87 1.86
N LYS A 187 -12.75 11.38 2.33
CA LYS A 187 -14.05 11.70 1.77
C LYS A 187 -14.88 12.41 2.82
N LEU A 188 -15.56 13.50 2.43
CA LEU A 188 -16.52 14.15 3.32
C LEU A 188 -17.64 13.18 3.67
N CYS A 189 -18.10 13.23 4.92
CA CYS A 189 -19.31 12.54 5.33
C CYS A 189 -20.47 13.01 4.44
N PRO A 190 -21.35 12.11 3.98
CA PRO A 190 -22.48 12.49 3.14
C PRO A 190 -23.52 13.33 3.92
N VAL A 191 -23.59 13.12 5.23
CA VAL A 191 -24.50 13.80 6.16
C VAL A 191 -23.75 14.11 7.45
N ARG A 192 -24.35 14.95 8.33
CA ARG A 192 -23.78 15.26 9.65
C ARG A 192 -23.58 14.01 10.49
N ASN A 193 -22.42 13.87 11.08
CA ASN A 193 -22.08 12.72 11.92
C ASN A 193 -22.63 12.89 13.35
N TRP A 194 -23.93 12.70 13.52
CA TRP A 194 -24.61 12.79 14.81
C TRP A 194 -24.12 11.78 15.83
N LYS A 195 -23.63 10.61 15.38
CA LYS A 195 -23.04 9.61 16.27
C LYS A 195 -21.85 10.20 17.00
N VAL A 196 -20.92 10.80 16.25
CA VAL A 196 -19.74 11.47 16.82
C VAL A 196 -20.15 12.69 17.64
N TYR A 197 -21.06 13.53 17.13
CA TYR A 197 -21.48 14.74 17.84
C TYR A 197 -22.11 14.43 19.21
N ASN A 198 -22.85 13.36 19.33
CA ASN A 198 -23.43 12.92 20.58
C ASN A 198 -22.43 12.44 21.64
N GLU A 199 -21.25 11.99 21.22
CA GLU A 199 -20.14 11.62 22.10
C GLU A 199 -19.40 12.85 22.67
N LEU A 200 -19.51 14.02 22.02
CA LEU A 200 -18.81 15.23 22.43
C LEU A 200 -19.40 15.79 23.75
N ASP A 201 -18.51 16.31 24.59
CA ASP A 201 -18.91 17.05 25.78
C ASP A 201 -19.44 18.47 25.43
N GLY A 202 -19.90 19.20 26.47
CA GLY A 202 -20.49 20.53 26.27
C GLY A 202 -19.51 21.53 25.67
N LYS A 203 -18.25 21.53 26.10
CA LYS A 203 -17.20 22.44 25.60
C LYS A 203 -16.73 22.07 24.20
N GLU A 204 -16.65 20.78 23.91
CA GLU A 204 -16.31 20.28 22.59
C GLU A 204 -17.36 20.66 21.55
N ARG A 205 -18.66 20.55 21.91
CA ARG A 205 -19.79 21.02 21.07
C ARG A 205 -19.75 22.55 20.87
N GLU A 206 -19.44 23.30 21.94
CA GLU A 206 -19.27 24.75 21.86
C GLU A 206 -18.13 25.12 20.90
N ALA A 207 -17.02 24.40 20.94
CA ALA A 207 -15.88 24.58 20.00
C ALA A 207 -16.27 24.30 18.54
N VAL A 208 -17.07 23.25 18.28
CA VAL A 208 -17.59 22.95 16.94
C VAL A 208 -18.57 24.05 16.47
N SER A 209 -19.47 24.50 17.35
CA SER A 209 -20.40 25.60 17.04
C SER A 209 -19.66 26.90 16.73
N LEU A 210 -18.61 27.21 17.50
CA LEU A 210 -17.78 28.40 17.25
C LEU A 210 -17.02 28.26 15.91
N LEU A 211 -16.49 27.07 15.60
CA LEU A 211 -15.85 26.81 14.30
C LEU A 211 -16.82 27.05 13.15
N HIS A 212 -18.04 26.48 13.23
CA HIS A 212 -19.07 26.67 12.21
C HIS A 212 -19.39 28.17 12.03
N LYS A 213 -19.57 28.90 13.13
CA LYS A 213 -19.85 30.34 13.12
C LYS A 213 -18.72 31.13 12.45
N GLU A 214 -17.48 30.92 12.89
CA GLU A 214 -16.32 31.65 12.37
C GLU A 214 -16.15 31.38 10.85
N LEU A 215 -16.32 30.12 10.39
CA LEU A 215 -16.22 29.79 8.97
C LEU A 215 -17.38 30.31 8.15
N SER A 216 -18.59 30.50 8.75
CA SER A 216 -19.77 31.02 8.07
C SER A 216 -19.70 32.53 7.89
N GLU A 217 -19.23 33.25 8.91
CA GLU A 217 -19.29 34.72 8.98
C GLU A 217 -18.06 35.42 8.39
N ASN A 218 -16.92 34.70 8.30
CA ASN A 218 -15.64 35.29 7.94
C ASN A 218 -15.01 34.62 6.71
N GLU A 219 -14.23 35.43 5.98
CA GLU A 219 -13.29 34.97 4.95
C GLU A 219 -11.87 35.05 5.51
N TYR A 220 -11.10 33.99 5.34
CA TYR A 220 -9.76 33.89 5.87
C TYR A 220 -8.75 33.67 4.72
N THR A 221 -7.57 34.25 4.84
CA THR A 221 -6.39 33.75 4.14
C THR A 221 -5.95 32.42 4.74
N LEU A 222 -5.10 31.70 4.05
CA LEU A 222 -4.59 30.41 4.51
C LEU A 222 -3.91 30.50 5.90
N GLU A 223 -3.12 31.57 6.13
CA GLU A 223 -2.40 31.80 7.39
C GLU A 223 -3.36 32.21 8.52
N GLU A 224 -4.33 33.04 8.23
CA GLU A 224 -5.35 33.44 9.20
C GLU A 224 -6.22 32.26 9.62
N LEU A 225 -6.65 31.42 8.66
CA LEU A 225 -7.41 30.20 8.96
C LEU A 225 -6.60 29.25 9.85
N ASN A 226 -5.33 29.04 9.54
CA ASN A 226 -4.46 28.21 10.38
C ASN A 226 -4.39 28.77 11.81
N THR A 227 -4.24 30.07 11.95
CA THR A 227 -4.19 30.74 13.27
C THR A 227 -5.52 30.58 14.01
N GLU A 228 -6.66 30.85 13.35
CA GLU A 228 -7.98 30.79 13.96
C GLU A 228 -8.32 29.38 14.46
N LEU A 229 -7.98 28.34 13.71
CA LEU A 229 -8.20 26.95 14.15
C LEU A 229 -7.48 26.62 15.48
N TYR A 230 -6.35 27.23 15.76
CA TYR A 230 -5.66 27.10 17.07
C TYR A 230 -6.23 28.03 18.13
N GLU A 231 -6.88 29.15 17.75
CA GLU A 231 -7.49 30.09 18.69
C GLU A 231 -8.85 29.57 19.22
N ILE A 232 -9.64 28.85 18.42
CA ILE A 232 -10.93 28.32 18.83
C ILE A 232 -10.87 27.56 20.17
N PRO A 233 -10.00 26.55 20.37
CA PRO A 233 -9.86 25.87 21.65
C PRO A 233 -9.44 26.82 22.79
N LYS A 234 -8.62 27.83 22.51
CA LYS A 234 -8.19 28.80 23.53
C LYS A 234 -9.36 29.68 23.99
N LYS A 235 -10.25 30.10 23.05
CA LYS A 235 -11.46 30.86 23.34
C LYS A 235 -12.43 30.06 24.25
N ILE A 236 -12.50 28.74 24.07
CA ILE A 236 -13.42 27.86 24.83
C ILE A 236 -12.85 27.41 26.17
N TYR A 237 -11.58 27.01 26.21
CA TYR A 237 -10.94 26.43 27.39
C TYR A 237 -10.13 27.42 28.22
N GLY A 238 -9.80 28.59 27.66
CA GLY A 238 -8.94 29.62 28.25
C GLY A 238 -7.49 29.49 27.77
N TYR A 239 -6.83 30.65 27.69
CA TYR A 239 -5.44 30.77 27.21
C TYR A 239 -4.42 30.11 28.14
N ASP A 240 -4.76 30.00 29.43
CA ASP A 240 -3.91 29.45 30.49
C ASP A 240 -4.29 28.01 30.87
N ALA A 241 -5.05 27.31 30.04
CA ALA A 241 -5.47 25.93 30.31
C ALA A 241 -4.23 25.00 30.40
N GLU A 242 -4.09 24.25 31.50
CA GLU A 242 -2.93 23.39 31.79
C GLU A 242 -2.59 22.40 30.66
N ASN A 243 -3.58 21.93 29.93
CA ASN A 243 -3.42 20.92 28.87
C ASN A 243 -3.82 21.45 27.48
N LEU A 244 -3.61 22.73 27.21
CA LEU A 244 -4.10 23.40 26.00
C LEU A 244 -3.70 22.66 24.70
N LYS A 245 -2.45 22.16 24.62
CA LYS A 245 -1.99 21.39 23.44
C LYS A 245 -2.79 20.09 23.23
N ALA A 246 -3.15 19.42 24.31
CA ALA A 246 -3.98 18.21 24.23
C ALA A 246 -5.41 18.54 23.81
N LEU A 247 -5.98 19.63 24.36
CA LEU A 247 -7.31 20.12 24.00
C LEU A 247 -7.39 20.56 22.52
N GLN A 248 -6.36 21.22 22.01
CA GLN A 248 -6.23 21.52 20.59
C GLN A 248 -6.19 20.23 19.76
N GLY A 249 -5.42 19.22 20.19
CA GLY A 249 -5.38 17.91 19.53
C GLY A 249 -6.75 17.22 19.49
N THR A 250 -7.49 17.27 20.60
CA THR A 250 -8.87 16.74 20.69
C THR A 250 -9.81 17.49 19.76
N PHE A 251 -9.73 18.81 19.72
CA PHE A 251 -10.52 19.63 18.80
C PHE A 251 -10.30 19.24 17.34
N PHE A 252 -9.03 19.15 16.90
CA PHE A 252 -8.73 18.72 15.54
C PHE A 252 -9.24 17.31 15.25
N LYS A 253 -9.06 16.38 16.18
CA LYS A 253 -9.59 15.01 16.08
C LYS A 253 -11.12 15.01 15.91
N ASN A 254 -11.84 15.79 16.72
CA ASN A 254 -13.29 15.87 16.66
C ASN A 254 -13.77 16.45 15.32
N VAL A 255 -13.09 17.47 14.79
CA VAL A 255 -13.42 18.03 13.47
C VAL A 255 -13.19 17.01 12.36
N TYR A 256 -12.10 16.24 12.38
CA TYR A 256 -11.90 15.17 11.41
C TYR A 256 -12.95 14.07 11.53
N ARG A 257 -13.34 13.68 12.74
CA ARG A 257 -14.41 12.68 12.96
C ARG A 257 -15.75 13.15 12.43
N LEU A 258 -16.05 14.42 12.59
CA LEU A 258 -17.31 15.01 12.10
C LEU A 258 -17.34 15.14 10.59
N LEU A 259 -16.23 15.52 9.95
CA LEU A 259 -16.17 15.78 8.51
C LEU A 259 -15.79 14.56 7.67
N LEU A 260 -14.93 13.67 8.18
CA LEU A 260 -14.31 12.57 7.42
C LEU A 260 -14.54 11.18 8.04
N ASP A 261 -15.21 11.10 9.19
CA ASP A 261 -15.35 9.89 10.02
C ASP A 261 -13.99 9.24 10.38
N LYS A 262 -12.96 10.07 10.56
CA LYS A 262 -11.59 9.65 10.86
C LYS A 262 -11.01 10.43 12.03
N GLU A 263 -10.02 9.85 12.71
CA GLU A 263 -9.27 10.54 13.77
C GLU A 263 -8.17 11.46 13.26
N LYS A 264 -7.76 11.31 12.01
CA LYS A 264 -6.67 12.05 11.35
C LYS A 264 -7.04 12.31 9.90
N GLY A 265 -6.45 13.36 9.33
CA GLY A 265 -6.65 13.74 7.94
C GLY A 265 -5.53 14.67 7.45
N PRO A 266 -5.68 15.29 6.28
CA PRO A 266 -4.78 16.32 5.78
C PRO A 266 -4.75 17.49 6.77
N ARG A 267 -3.75 18.36 6.66
CA ARG A 267 -3.69 19.56 7.52
C ARG A 267 -5.00 20.31 7.43
N LEU A 268 -5.71 20.45 8.56
CA LEU A 268 -7.11 20.91 8.59
C LEU A 268 -7.31 22.27 7.90
N TYR A 269 -6.40 23.22 8.12
CA TYR A 269 -6.50 24.53 7.47
C TYR A 269 -6.35 24.44 5.94
N LEU A 270 -5.48 23.52 5.42
CA LEU A 270 -5.37 23.27 3.98
C LEU A 270 -6.63 22.63 3.43
N PHE A 271 -7.16 21.66 4.16
CA PHE A 271 -8.38 20.95 3.79
C PHE A 271 -9.59 21.90 3.70
N LEU A 272 -9.85 22.68 4.75
CA LEU A 272 -10.98 23.62 4.78
C LEU A 272 -10.83 24.78 3.79
N TYR A 273 -9.59 25.21 3.52
CA TYR A 273 -9.32 26.28 2.55
C TYR A 273 -9.44 25.80 1.10
N ALA A 274 -9.10 24.54 0.84
CA ALA A 274 -9.09 23.95 -0.50
C ALA A 274 -10.49 23.67 -1.04
N ILE A 275 -11.43 23.29 -0.15
CA ILE A 275 -12.80 22.89 -0.51
C ILE A 275 -13.72 24.10 -0.46
N GLU A 276 -14.74 24.11 -1.31
CA GLU A 276 -15.78 25.13 -1.24
C GLU A 276 -16.56 24.99 0.06
N LYS A 277 -16.81 26.14 0.73
CA LYS A 277 -17.44 26.19 2.06
C LYS A 277 -18.78 25.44 2.11
N GLU A 278 -19.56 25.53 1.05
CA GLU A 278 -20.89 24.91 0.94
C GLU A 278 -20.84 23.39 1.07
N GLN A 279 -19.71 22.77 0.77
CA GLN A 279 -19.56 21.31 0.84
C GLN A 279 -19.42 20.78 2.27
N PHE A 280 -18.89 21.58 3.19
CA PHE A 280 -18.62 21.12 4.55
C PHE A 280 -19.30 21.92 5.66
N LEU A 281 -19.74 23.16 5.43
CA LEU A 281 -20.38 23.97 6.46
C LEU A 281 -21.60 23.28 7.05
N ASN A 282 -22.44 22.72 6.19
CA ASN A 282 -23.63 21.99 6.63
C ASN A 282 -23.31 20.79 7.52
N LEU A 283 -22.15 20.17 7.35
CA LEU A 283 -21.70 19.02 8.16
C LEU A 283 -21.28 19.43 9.58
N LEU A 284 -21.01 20.71 9.81
CA LEU A 284 -20.66 21.29 11.11
C LEU A 284 -21.83 22.01 11.78
N ASP A 285 -22.97 22.15 11.10
CA ASP A 285 -24.15 22.84 11.64
C ASP A 285 -25.10 21.88 12.40
N PHE A 286 -24.96 21.83 13.70
CA PHE A 286 -25.80 21.03 14.60
C PHE A 286 -26.87 21.89 15.27
N SER A 287 -27.22 23.08 14.75
CA SER A 287 -28.22 23.97 15.29
C SER A 287 -29.66 23.51 15.01
N TYR A 288 -29.87 22.62 14.04
CA TYR A 288 -31.19 22.09 13.69
C TYR A 288 -31.28 20.57 13.94
N PRO A 289 -32.48 20.03 14.13
CA PRO A 289 -32.72 18.63 14.50
C PRO A 289 -32.14 17.64 13.48
N VAL A 290 -31.97 16.38 13.91
CA VAL A 290 -31.59 15.24 13.08
C VAL A 290 -32.62 15.05 11.97
N THR A 291 -32.15 14.79 10.75
CA THR A 291 -33.00 14.47 9.59
C THR A 291 -33.24 12.96 9.50
N GLU A 292 -34.25 12.52 8.74
CA GLU A 292 -34.49 11.08 8.50
C GLU A 292 -33.30 10.35 7.83
N GLU A 293 -32.57 11.06 6.98
CA GLU A 293 -31.36 10.50 6.31
C GLU A 293 -30.22 10.29 7.31
N GLU A 294 -30.04 11.24 8.21
CA GLU A 294 -29.04 11.14 9.29
C GLU A 294 -29.40 10.07 10.32
N GLU A 295 -30.70 9.88 10.63
CA GLU A 295 -31.16 8.78 11.48
C GLU A 295 -30.87 7.42 10.85
N ARG A 296 -31.07 7.28 9.54
CA ARG A 296 -30.70 6.08 8.81
C ARG A 296 -29.19 5.85 8.82
N ALA A 297 -28.38 6.89 8.63
CA ALA A 297 -26.92 6.80 8.68
C ALA A 297 -26.40 6.39 10.08
N MET A 298 -27.04 6.86 11.16
CA MET A 298 -26.68 6.44 12.52
C MET A 298 -27.00 4.97 12.82
N THR A 299 -28.06 4.42 12.19
CA THR A 299 -28.51 3.04 12.40
C THR A 299 -27.93 2.05 11.39
N ALA A 300 -27.33 2.55 10.31
CA ALA A 300 -26.63 1.71 9.33
C ALA A 300 -25.48 1.00 10.02
N VAL A 301 -25.56 -0.32 10.10
CA VAL A 301 -24.40 -1.17 10.38
C VAL A 301 -23.42 -0.93 9.21
N PRO A 302 -22.13 -0.68 9.46
CA PRO A 302 -21.18 -0.62 8.36
C PRO A 302 -21.37 -1.89 7.53
N GLU A 303 -21.79 -1.76 6.30
CA GLU A 303 -21.61 -2.83 5.36
C GLU A 303 -20.09 -3.06 5.34
N GLU A 304 -19.65 -4.19 5.89
CA GLU A 304 -18.34 -4.71 5.52
C GLU A 304 -18.38 -4.75 3.99
N VAL A 305 -17.66 -3.81 3.40
CA VAL A 305 -17.44 -3.80 1.96
C VAL A 305 -16.57 -5.03 1.69
N CYS A 306 -17.22 -6.18 1.58
CA CYS A 306 -16.75 -7.20 0.70
C CYS A 306 -16.85 -6.59 -0.70
N ALA A 307 -15.82 -5.85 -1.08
CA ALA A 307 -15.60 -5.55 -2.48
C ALA A 307 -15.25 -6.88 -3.16
N GLU A 308 -16.29 -7.65 -3.49
CA GLU A 308 -16.23 -8.56 -4.60
C GLU A 308 -16.16 -7.67 -5.86
N GLU A 309 -14.97 -7.14 -6.14
CA GLU A 309 -14.67 -6.69 -7.49
C GLU A 309 -14.75 -7.95 -8.37
N GLU A 310 -15.83 -8.08 -9.11
CA GLU A 310 -15.85 -8.92 -10.30
C GLU A 310 -14.73 -8.42 -11.22
N ILE A 311 -13.56 -9.02 -11.08
CA ILE A 311 -12.52 -8.93 -12.10
C ILE A 311 -13.08 -9.65 -13.30
N THR A 312 -13.73 -8.93 -14.21
CA THR A 312 -14.07 -9.45 -15.53
C THR A 312 -12.76 -9.62 -16.30
N VAL A 313 -12.14 -10.77 -16.11
CA VAL A 313 -11.08 -11.24 -17.02
C VAL A 313 -11.80 -11.71 -18.27
N GLU A 314 -11.60 -11.05 -19.41
CA GLU A 314 -11.96 -11.59 -20.70
C GLU A 314 -11.12 -12.85 -20.94
N TYR A 315 -11.70 -14.00 -20.62
CA TYR A 315 -11.16 -15.28 -21.08
C TYR A 315 -11.51 -15.44 -22.55
N GLY A 316 -10.52 -15.74 -23.40
CA GLY A 316 -10.79 -16.29 -24.72
C GLY A 316 -11.70 -17.50 -24.64
N GLU A 317 -12.47 -17.80 -25.70
CA GLU A 317 -13.42 -18.92 -25.70
C GLU A 317 -12.77 -20.17 -25.12
N PRO A 318 -13.35 -20.75 -24.05
CA PRO A 318 -12.76 -21.91 -23.40
C PRO A 318 -12.97 -23.16 -24.29
N ASP A 319 -11.90 -23.92 -24.47
CA ASP A 319 -12.03 -25.32 -24.82
C ASP A 319 -13.00 -26.01 -23.85
N GLU A 320 -13.80 -26.98 -24.30
CA GLU A 320 -14.86 -27.66 -23.53
C GLU A 320 -14.46 -27.90 -22.06
N VAL A 321 -14.97 -27.06 -21.17
CA VAL A 321 -14.77 -27.20 -19.72
C VAL A 321 -15.87 -28.11 -19.17
N ALA A 322 -15.47 -29.11 -18.41
CA ALA A 322 -16.44 -29.98 -17.72
C ALA A 322 -17.34 -29.12 -16.80
N PRO A 323 -18.64 -29.45 -16.69
CA PRO A 323 -19.58 -28.73 -15.86
C PRO A 323 -19.07 -28.66 -14.40
N VAL A 324 -19.27 -27.51 -13.77
CA VAL A 324 -18.92 -27.29 -12.35
C VAL A 324 -19.63 -28.34 -11.50
N ALA A 325 -18.90 -28.96 -10.57
CA ALA A 325 -19.47 -29.91 -9.62
C ALA A 325 -20.46 -29.19 -8.67
N GLU A 326 -21.39 -29.94 -8.10
CA GLU A 326 -22.35 -29.42 -7.12
C GLU A 326 -21.58 -28.82 -5.91
N GLU A 327 -22.10 -27.71 -5.37
CA GLU A 327 -21.56 -27.07 -4.17
C GLU A 327 -21.65 -28.04 -2.98
N ILE A 328 -20.58 -28.12 -2.21
CA ILE A 328 -20.54 -28.88 -0.96
C ILE A 328 -20.59 -27.96 0.24
N SER A 329 -21.28 -28.37 1.29
CA SER A 329 -21.32 -27.63 2.54
C SER A 329 -19.97 -27.71 3.29
N LEU A 330 -19.70 -26.76 4.20
CA LEU A 330 -18.53 -26.80 5.05
C LEU A 330 -18.44 -28.08 5.89
N ASP A 331 -19.57 -28.65 6.29
CA ASP A 331 -19.61 -29.94 7.03
C ASP A 331 -19.30 -31.16 6.16
N GLU A 332 -19.57 -31.08 4.88
CA GLU A 332 -19.13 -32.09 3.91
C GLU A 332 -17.64 -31.96 3.63
N PHE A 333 -17.13 -30.74 3.48
CA PHE A 333 -15.70 -30.48 3.32
C PHE A 333 -14.89 -30.96 4.53
N LYS A 334 -15.37 -30.78 5.76
CA LYS A 334 -14.72 -31.27 7.00
C LYS A 334 -14.62 -32.80 7.08
N LYS A 335 -15.37 -33.56 6.25
CA LYS A 335 -15.24 -35.01 6.16
C LYS A 335 -14.03 -35.45 5.33
N ILE A 336 -13.40 -34.51 4.57
CA ILE A 336 -12.20 -34.81 3.79
C ILE A 336 -11.01 -34.85 4.76
N ASP A 337 -10.37 -36.04 4.81
CA ASP A 337 -9.17 -36.27 5.63
C ASP A 337 -7.89 -36.11 4.77
N LEU A 338 -7.21 -34.99 4.92
CA LEU A 338 -5.94 -34.70 4.23
C LEU A 338 -4.78 -35.00 5.17
N ARG A 339 -3.88 -35.88 4.75
CA ARG A 339 -2.72 -36.31 5.57
C ARG A 339 -1.43 -36.22 4.81
N VAL A 340 -0.36 -35.82 5.50
CA VAL A 340 1.02 -35.98 5.05
C VAL A 340 1.40 -37.42 5.28
N CYS A 341 1.91 -38.09 4.24
CA CYS A 341 2.27 -39.50 4.27
C CYS A 341 3.75 -39.68 3.97
N LYS A 342 4.38 -40.66 4.61
CA LYS A 342 5.74 -41.07 4.29
C LYS A 342 5.75 -42.08 3.14
N VAL A 343 6.58 -41.88 2.12
CA VAL A 343 6.75 -42.83 1.02
C VAL A 343 7.62 -44.01 1.47
N LEU A 344 7.02 -45.20 1.56
CA LEU A 344 7.73 -46.40 1.96
C LEU A 344 8.35 -47.14 0.75
N LYS A 345 7.60 -47.16 -0.37
CA LYS A 345 8.05 -47.86 -1.60
C LYS A 345 7.59 -47.10 -2.84
N CYS A 346 8.41 -47.11 -3.87
CA CYS A 346 8.12 -46.57 -5.18
C CYS A 346 8.43 -47.64 -6.24
N ALA A 347 7.48 -47.99 -7.08
CA ALA A 347 7.65 -48.99 -8.13
C ALA A 347 7.11 -48.50 -9.47
N GLU A 348 7.75 -48.87 -10.55
CA GLU A 348 7.28 -48.61 -11.90
C GLU A 348 6.08 -49.51 -12.29
N ILE A 349 5.18 -48.95 -13.08
CA ILE A 349 4.00 -49.68 -13.60
C ILE A 349 4.26 -50.03 -15.08
N ARG A 350 4.27 -51.32 -15.40
CA ARG A 350 4.67 -51.84 -16.73
C ARG A 350 3.89 -51.27 -17.93
N LYS A 351 2.70 -50.74 -17.72
CA LYS A 351 1.83 -50.19 -18.79
C LYS A 351 1.58 -48.68 -18.65
N ALA A 352 2.18 -48.00 -17.67
CA ALA A 352 1.98 -46.56 -17.42
C ALA A 352 3.34 -45.82 -17.46
N HIS A 353 3.62 -45.20 -18.60
CA HIS A 353 4.91 -44.55 -18.84
C HIS A 353 5.19 -43.30 -17.98
N SER A 354 4.14 -42.70 -17.41
CA SER A 354 4.24 -41.45 -16.61
C SER A 354 4.00 -41.67 -15.11
N CYS A 355 3.65 -42.88 -14.67
CA CYS A 355 3.17 -43.10 -13.30
C CYS A 355 4.08 -44.02 -12.50
N TYR A 356 4.16 -43.74 -11.19
CA TYR A 356 4.66 -44.65 -10.17
C TYR A 356 3.52 -45.19 -9.31
N LYS A 357 3.68 -46.44 -8.85
CA LYS A 357 2.89 -47.03 -7.76
C LYS A 357 3.65 -46.73 -6.45
N LEU A 358 3.06 -45.93 -5.60
CA LEU A 358 3.64 -45.54 -4.32
C LEU A 358 2.94 -46.31 -3.19
N THR A 359 3.72 -46.83 -2.26
CA THR A 359 3.21 -47.31 -0.97
C THR A 359 3.54 -46.25 0.06
N LEU A 360 2.51 -45.68 0.70
CA LEU A 360 2.59 -44.58 1.63
C LEU A 360 2.16 -45.07 3.01
N PHE A 361 2.76 -44.46 4.06
CA PHE A 361 2.27 -44.64 5.44
C PHE A 361 1.67 -43.29 5.91
N ASP A 362 0.38 -43.31 6.26
CA ASP A 362 -0.38 -42.11 6.65
C ASP A 362 -0.38 -41.84 8.17
N GLY A 363 0.51 -42.49 8.91
CA GLY A 363 0.57 -42.43 10.37
C GLY A 363 -0.28 -43.51 11.07
N ILE A 364 -1.21 -44.18 10.32
CA ILE A 364 -2.12 -45.21 10.84
C ILE A 364 -1.91 -46.52 10.11
N LYS A 365 -1.88 -46.49 8.80
CA LYS A 365 -1.79 -47.69 7.94
C LYS A 365 -1.08 -47.40 6.62
N GLU A 366 -0.67 -48.48 5.94
CA GLU A 366 -0.14 -48.38 4.58
C GLU A 366 -1.28 -48.17 3.58
N ARG A 367 -1.03 -47.28 2.62
CA ARG A 367 -1.91 -47.00 1.48
C ARG A 367 -1.12 -47.10 0.18
N VAL A 368 -1.80 -47.54 -0.86
CA VAL A 368 -1.20 -47.64 -2.19
C VAL A 368 -1.90 -46.63 -3.09
N ILE A 369 -1.13 -45.76 -3.72
CA ILE A 369 -1.61 -44.79 -4.70
C ILE A 369 -0.80 -44.90 -6.00
N VAL A 370 -1.38 -44.36 -7.06
CA VAL A 370 -0.69 -44.15 -8.36
C VAL A 370 -0.55 -42.63 -8.57
N SER A 371 0.66 -42.20 -8.92
CA SER A 371 0.95 -40.79 -9.12
C SER A 371 1.81 -40.56 -10.36
N THR A 372 1.61 -39.44 -11.06
CA THR A 372 2.30 -39.03 -12.29
C THR A 372 3.66 -38.38 -12.04
N LEU A 373 4.36 -38.75 -10.96
CA LEU A 373 5.64 -38.15 -10.56
C LEU A 373 6.84 -38.66 -11.36
N LYS A 374 6.69 -39.68 -12.22
CA LYS A 374 7.80 -40.28 -12.97
C LYS A 374 8.52 -39.30 -13.90
N LYS A 375 7.86 -38.23 -14.34
CA LYS A 375 8.47 -37.19 -15.17
C LYS A 375 9.44 -36.28 -14.39
N TYR A 376 9.27 -36.19 -13.08
CA TYR A 376 9.93 -35.20 -12.24
C TYR A 376 10.89 -35.79 -11.22
N TYR A 377 10.70 -37.06 -10.80
CA TYR A 377 11.47 -37.69 -9.73
C TYR A 377 11.85 -39.14 -10.10
N LYS A 378 13.01 -39.56 -9.66
CA LYS A 378 13.41 -40.97 -9.67
C LYS A 378 12.86 -41.68 -8.41
N PRO A 379 12.66 -43.03 -8.45
CA PRO A 379 12.14 -43.76 -7.29
C PRO A 379 12.94 -43.54 -6.00
N GLU A 380 14.26 -43.46 -6.11
CA GLU A 380 15.18 -43.28 -4.98
C GLU A 380 15.02 -41.91 -4.30
N GLU A 381 14.59 -40.92 -5.05
CA GLU A 381 14.37 -39.55 -4.53
C GLU A 381 13.05 -39.41 -3.78
N LEU A 382 12.12 -40.33 -4.00
CA LEU A 382 10.79 -40.31 -3.37
C LEU A 382 10.75 -41.15 -2.08
N ILE A 383 11.50 -42.25 -2.02
CA ILE A 383 11.49 -43.14 -0.86
C ILE A 383 12.06 -42.44 0.37
N GLY A 384 11.29 -42.43 1.45
CA GLY A 384 11.67 -41.80 2.73
C GLY A 384 11.23 -40.37 2.93
N ARG A 385 10.68 -39.74 1.89
CA ARG A 385 10.07 -38.39 2.01
C ARG A 385 8.70 -38.46 2.63
#